data_176d4f6273870923e25e6c6a1f9bc68b
#
_entry.id   176d4f6273870923e25e6c6a1f9bc68b
#
_cell.length_a   1.000
_cell.length_b   1.000
_cell.length_c   1.000
_cell.angle_alpha   90.00
_cell.angle_beta   90.00
_cell.angle_gamma   90.00
#
_symmetry.space_group_name_H-M   'P 1'
#
loop_
_entity.id
_entity.type
_entity.pdbx_description
1 polymer ?
#
loop_
_entity_poly.entity_id
_entity_poly.type
_entity_poly.pdbx_seq_one_letter_code
_entity_poly.pdbx_strand_id
1 'polypeptide(L)'
;QNKKAKSFGYQILGFGSGGGGPAFVVATGGTITESGDFKIHTFTSPGTFEVTCAGSEAGSETVDYMVIAGGGGGASGSNNEGGGGGGAGGFRESSGAASGCYTASPLGACVAASPVTAQSYPITVGAGGSGASGSNNPNETGSVGSNSVFSSITSAGGGGGGGAEPPG
;
A
#
# COMPACT_ATOMS: atom_id res chain seq x y z
N GLN A 1 -29.56 28.73 -62.50
CA GLN A 1 -28.51 28.72 -61.46
C GLN A 1 -28.64 27.46 -60.62
N ASN A 2 -27.72 26.56 -60.87
CA ASN A 2 -27.69 25.27 -60.22
C ASN A 2 -26.98 25.37 -58.86
N LYS A 3 -27.70 25.40 -57.75
CA LYS A 3 -27.10 25.34 -56.40
C LYS A 3 -26.67 23.92 -56.12
N LYS A 4 -25.36 23.66 -56.20
CA LYS A 4 -24.76 22.40 -55.71
C LYS A 4 -24.95 22.35 -54.21
N ALA A 5 -25.74 21.41 -53.72
CA ALA A 5 -25.78 21.03 -52.31
C ALA A 5 -24.40 20.48 -51.91
N LYS A 6 -23.73 21.10 -50.94
CA LYS A 6 -22.53 20.57 -50.32
C LYS A 6 -22.95 19.43 -49.39
N SER A 7 -22.73 18.19 -49.83
CA SER A 7 -22.84 17.04 -49.01
C SER A 7 -21.68 17.10 -48.00
N PHE A 8 -21.98 17.27 -46.71
CA PHE A 8 -21.07 17.01 -45.64
C PHE A 8 -20.99 15.47 -45.48
N GLY A 9 -20.00 14.87 -46.13
CA GLY A 9 -19.65 13.49 -45.84
C GLY A 9 -19.05 13.41 -44.47
N TYR A 10 -19.78 12.88 -43.49
CA TYR A 10 -19.15 12.31 -42.28
C TYR A 10 -18.33 11.10 -42.76
N GLN A 11 -17.03 11.28 -42.86
CA GLN A 11 -16.15 10.14 -42.85
C GLN A 11 -16.19 9.59 -41.43
N ILE A 12 -16.91 8.48 -41.26
CA ILE A 12 -16.66 7.59 -40.13
C ILE A 12 -15.27 7.02 -40.43
N LEU A 13 -14.24 7.66 -39.87
CA LEU A 13 -12.93 7.06 -39.79
C LEU A 13 -13.15 5.72 -39.09
N GLY A 14 -12.95 4.62 -39.85
CA GLY A 14 -13.01 3.30 -39.31
C GLY A 14 -12.12 3.25 -38.09
N PHE A 15 -12.62 2.68 -37.01
CA PHE A 15 -11.84 2.33 -35.85
C PHE A 15 -10.84 1.25 -36.27
N GLY A 16 -9.78 1.67 -36.96
CA GLY A 16 -8.55 0.91 -37.04
C GLY A 16 -7.99 0.85 -35.64
N SER A 17 -7.70 -0.31 -35.16
CA SER A 17 -7.00 -0.59 -33.92
C SER A 17 -5.71 0.24 -33.85
N GLY A 18 -5.74 1.36 -33.15
CA GLY A 18 -4.58 2.23 -33.06
C GLY A 18 -4.90 3.45 -32.22
N GLY A 19 -4.51 3.45 -30.95
CA GLY A 19 -4.53 4.61 -30.09
C GLY A 19 -5.84 4.82 -29.33
N GLY A 20 -6.17 3.92 -28.41
CA GLY A 20 -7.04 4.25 -27.29
C GLY A 20 -6.43 5.46 -26.57
N GLY A 21 -7.27 6.45 -26.21
CA GLY A 21 -6.82 7.56 -25.36
C GLY A 21 -6.17 7.07 -24.07
N PRO A 22 -5.59 7.98 -23.26
CA PRO A 22 -4.96 7.60 -22.01
C PRO A 22 -5.96 6.80 -21.14
N ALA A 23 -5.59 5.58 -20.79
CA ALA A 23 -6.35 4.74 -19.88
C ALA A 23 -5.57 4.62 -18.56
N PHE A 24 -6.29 4.68 -17.44
CA PHE A 24 -5.73 4.55 -16.10
C PHE A 24 -6.10 3.22 -15.50
N VAL A 25 -5.38 2.82 -14.44
CA VAL A 25 -5.68 1.61 -13.70
C VAL A 25 -7.10 1.68 -13.12
N VAL A 26 -7.90 0.63 -13.37
CA VAL A 26 -9.21 0.44 -12.76
C VAL A 26 -9.14 -0.77 -11.85
N ALA A 27 -9.48 -0.55 -10.58
CA ALA A 27 -9.41 -1.58 -9.57
C ALA A 27 -10.57 -1.49 -8.58
N THR A 28 -10.75 -2.58 -7.82
CA THR A 28 -11.69 -2.69 -6.70
C THR A 28 -10.98 -3.27 -5.47
N GLY A 29 -11.66 -3.27 -4.32
CA GLY A 29 -11.15 -3.83 -3.07
C GLY A 29 -10.75 -2.75 -2.06
N GLY A 30 -10.78 -3.12 -0.79
CA GLY A 30 -10.57 -2.20 0.32
C GLY A 30 -11.67 -1.14 0.44
N THR A 31 -11.41 -0.13 1.27
CA THR A 31 -12.23 1.08 1.33
C THR A 31 -11.74 2.06 0.28
N ILE A 32 -12.63 2.45 -0.65
CA ILE A 32 -12.29 3.33 -1.76
C ILE A 32 -12.68 4.76 -1.40
N THR A 33 -11.74 5.68 -1.53
CA THR A 33 -11.94 7.13 -1.41
C THR A 33 -11.34 7.86 -2.60
N GLU A 34 -11.80 9.08 -2.87
CA GLU A 34 -11.28 9.92 -3.94
C GLU A 34 -10.74 11.21 -3.35
N SER A 35 -9.60 11.66 -3.85
CA SER A 35 -8.95 12.91 -3.45
C SER A 35 -8.29 13.56 -4.66
N GLY A 36 -8.88 14.64 -5.15
CA GLY A 36 -8.49 15.23 -6.43
C GLY A 36 -8.62 14.20 -7.55
N ASP A 37 -7.56 14.00 -8.30
CA ASP A 37 -7.51 13.04 -9.42
C ASP A 37 -7.14 11.62 -8.99
N PHE A 38 -7.02 11.36 -7.67
CA PHE A 38 -6.59 10.07 -7.14
C PHE A 38 -7.75 9.25 -6.60
N LYS A 39 -7.74 7.96 -6.93
CA LYS A 39 -8.54 6.93 -6.28
C LYS A 39 -7.66 6.15 -5.31
N ILE A 40 -8.06 6.14 -4.03
CA ILE A 40 -7.28 5.56 -2.93
C ILE A 40 -7.99 4.32 -2.43
N HIS A 41 -7.29 3.19 -2.43
CA HIS A 41 -7.75 1.91 -1.89
C HIS A 41 -7.07 1.65 -0.55
N THR A 42 -7.82 1.68 0.54
CA THR A 42 -7.30 1.49 1.90
C THR A 42 -7.69 0.12 2.43
N PHE A 43 -6.69 -0.65 2.88
CA PHE A 43 -6.86 -1.95 3.50
C PHE A 43 -6.41 -1.89 4.96
N THR A 44 -7.33 -2.07 5.90
CA THR A 44 -7.07 -2.15 7.35
C THR A 44 -7.18 -3.59 7.88
N SER A 45 -7.51 -4.52 7.01
CA SER A 45 -7.55 -5.97 7.23
C SER A 45 -7.15 -6.68 5.93
N PRO A 46 -6.75 -7.96 5.99
CA PRO A 46 -6.46 -8.74 4.79
C PRO A 46 -7.61 -8.72 3.78
N GLY A 47 -7.27 -8.67 2.50
CA GLY A 47 -8.25 -8.56 1.42
C GLY A 47 -7.63 -8.78 0.05
N THR A 48 -8.32 -8.32 -0.99
CA THR A 48 -7.84 -8.42 -2.36
C THR A 48 -7.96 -7.08 -3.06
N PHE A 49 -6.88 -6.64 -3.69
CA PHE A 49 -6.88 -5.55 -4.64
C PHE A 49 -7.03 -6.16 -6.04
N GLU A 50 -8.21 -5.99 -6.63
CA GLU A 50 -8.55 -6.56 -7.93
C GLU A 50 -8.38 -5.52 -9.02
N VAL A 51 -7.39 -5.70 -9.88
CA VAL A 51 -7.18 -4.84 -11.05
C VAL A 51 -7.97 -5.42 -12.23
N THR A 52 -8.96 -4.69 -12.70
CA THR A 52 -9.80 -5.07 -13.83
C THR A 52 -9.32 -4.48 -15.16
N CYS A 53 -8.60 -3.35 -15.12
CA CYS A 53 -7.94 -2.75 -16.27
C CYS A 53 -6.59 -2.20 -15.81
N ALA A 54 -5.51 -2.60 -16.48
CA ALA A 54 -4.16 -2.19 -16.14
C ALA A 54 -3.80 -0.77 -16.59
N GLY A 55 -4.69 -0.12 -17.35
CA GLY A 55 -4.38 1.18 -17.96
C GLY A 55 -3.63 1.06 -19.28
N SER A 56 -2.90 2.10 -19.64
CA SER A 56 -2.07 2.14 -20.85
C SER A 56 -0.84 3.02 -20.64
N GLU A 57 0.18 2.87 -21.47
CA GLU A 57 1.38 3.70 -21.46
C GLU A 57 1.08 5.21 -21.56
N ALA A 58 0.04 5.59 -22.32
CA ALA A 58 -0.40 6.98 -22.45
C ALA A 58 -1.13 7.52 -21.20
N GLY A 59 -1.59 6.63 -20.29
CA GLY A 59 -2.21 6.97 -19.02
C GLY A 59 -1.30 6.56 -17.86
N SER A 60 -1.64 5.46 -17.19
CA SER A 60 -0.78 4.87 -16.15
C SER A 60 -1.02 3.37 -16.04
N GLU A 61 0.06 2.59 -15.99
CA GLU A 61 0.06 1.14 -15.75
C GLU A 61 0.66 0.80 -14.37
N THR A 62 0.78 1.80 -13.51
CA THR A 62 1.40 1.67 -12.19
C THR A 62 0.49 2.21 -11.11
N VAL A 63 0.69 1.72 -9.89
CA VAL A 63 0.04 2.22 -8.67
C VAL A 63 1.09 2.67 -7.66
N ASP A 64 0.86 3.81 -7.06
CA ASP A 64 1.59 4.22 -5.88
C ASP A 64 1.06 3.46 -4.67
N TYR A 65 1.95 3.18 -3.71
CA TYR A 65 1.61 2.38 -2.55
C TYR A 65 2.26 2.90 -1.27
N MET A 66 1.62 2.59 -0.18
CA MET A 66 2.15 2.70 1.17
C MET A 66 1.79 1.42 1.94
N VAL A 67 2.79 0.68 2.42
CA VAL A 67 2.61 -0.59 3.16
C VAL A 67 3.26 -0.46 4.53
N ILE A 68 2.42 -0.53 5.57
CA ILE A 68 2.83 -0.42 6.97
C ILE A 68 2.59 -1.77 7.65
N ALA A 69 3.60 -2.31 8.33
CA ALA A 69 3.50 -3.57 9.07
C ALA A 69 3.05 -3.35 10.51
N GLY A 70 2.67 -4.43 11.19
CA GLY A 70 2.34 -4.40 12.61
C GLY A 70 3.54 -4.04 13.48
N GLY A 71 3.37 -3.16 14.45
CA GLY A 71 4.38 -2.89 15.48
C GLY A 71 4.52 -4.06 16.46
N GLY A 72 5.64 -4.17 17.13
CA GLY A 72 5.85 -5.14 18.21
C GLY A 72 5.19 -4.73 19.52
N GLY A 73 4.89 -5.68 20.36
CA GLY A 73 4.39 -5.46 21.72
C GLY A 73 5.52 -5.05 22.68
N GLY A 74 5.20 -4.27 23.70
CA GLY A 74 6.12 -3.96 24.80
C GLY A 74 6.28 -5.13 25.79
N ALA A 75 7.42 -5.20 26.45
CA ALA A 75 7.67 -6.15 27.53
C ALA A 75 7.13 -5.68 28.89
N SER A 76 7.00 -6.58 29.85
CA SER A 76 6.73 -6.22 31.24
C SER A 76 8.00 -5.83 31.98
N GLY A 77 7.85 -4.90 32.91
CA GLY A 77 8.89 -4.61 33.90
C GLY A 77 8.71 -5.41 35.18
N SER A 78 9.73 -5.47 36.03
CA SER A 78 9.64 -6.07 37.35
C SER A 78 10.01 -5.04 38.46
N ASN A 79 9.26 -5.08 39.54
CA ASN A 79 9.49 -4.33 40.76
C ASN A 79 9.89 -2.86 40.62
N ASN A 80 11.07 -2.53 40.19
CA ASN A 80 11.54 -1.15 39.95
C ASN A 80 12.23 -0.99 38.61
N GLU A 81 12.12 -2.00 37.72
CA GLU A 81 12.75 -2.00 36.40
C GLU A 81 11.66 -1.93 35.31
N GLY A 82 11.86 -1.05 34.33
CA GLY A 82 10.96 -0.92 33.20
C GLY A 82 11.16 -2.03 32.17
N GLY A 83 10.08 -2.51 31.56
CA GLY A 83 10.16 -3.36 30.36
C GLY A 83 10.55 -2.58 29.12
N GLY A 84 11.16 -3.25 28.15
CA GLY A 84 11.48 -2.65 26.85
C GLY A 84 10.24 -2.35 26.01
N GLY A 85 10.26 -1.26 25.28
CA GLY A 85 9.23 -0.94 24.28
C GLY A 85 9.32 -1.86 23.05
N GLY A 86 8.20 -2.14 22.42
CA GLY A 86 8.18 -2.83 21.12
C GLY A 86 8.68 -1.93 19.98
N GLY A 87 9.25 -2.54 18.95
CA GLY A 87 9.71 -1.86 17.76
C GLY A 87 8.54 -1.42 16.85
N ALA A 88 8.72 -0.35 16.10
CA ALA A 88 7.78 0.03 15.05
C ALA A 88 7.74 -1.04 13.94
N GLY A 89 6.57 -1.20 13.33
CA GLY A 89 6.44 -1.96 12.09
C GLY A 89 7.18 -1.28 10.93
N GLY A 90 7.63 -2.07 10.00
CA GLY A 90 8.27 -1.59 8.79
C GLY A 90 7.33 -0.68 7.98
N PHE A 91 7.92 0.24 7.24
CA PHE A 91 7.26 1.18 6.37
C PHE A 91 7.84 1.07 4.97
N ARG A 92 7.00 0.95 3.94
CA ARG A 92 7.37 0.94 2.53
C ARG A 92 6.42 1.84 1.77
N GLU A 93 6.97 2.73 0.95
CA GLU A 93 6.18 3.57 0.05
C GLU A 93 6.90 3.73 -1.29
N SER A 94 6.12 3.98 -2.35
CA SER A 94 6.67 4.48 -3.61
C SER A 94 6.98 5.97 -3.50
N SER A 95 7.84 6.47 -4.39
CA SER A 95 8.25 7.89 -4.40
C SER A 95 7.17 8.85 -4.89
N GLY A 96 6.00 8.36 -5.27
CA GLY A 96 4.92 9.18 -5.82
C GLY A 96 5.18 9.70 -7.24
N ALA A 97 6.20 9.18 -7.92
CA ALA A 97 6.59 9.65 -9.24
C ALA A 97 5.51 9.40 -10.32
N ALA A 98 4.69 8.37 -10.15
CA ALA A 98 3.62 8.04 -11.09
C ALA A 98 2.45 9.02 -11.02
N SER A 99 2.18 9.62 -9.87
CA SER A 99 1.06 10.54 -9.65
C SER A 99 1.40 12.02 -9.85
N GLY A 100 2.68 12.37 -9.83
CA GLY A 100 3.18 13.73 -10.03
C GLY A 100 2.82 14.75 -8.95
N CYS A 101 1.90 14.43 -8.03
CA CYS A 101 1.37 15.35 -7.01
C CYS A 101 1.61 14.87 -5.57
N TYR A 102 2.14 13.67 -5.40
CA TYR A 102 2.40 13.06 -4.10
C TYR A 102 3.83 13.37 -3.64
N THR A 103 3.98 13.85 -2.42
CA THR A 103 5.30 14.04 -1.81
C THR A 103 5.62 12.84 -0.93
N ALA A 104 6.58 12.03 -1.36
CA ALA A 104 7.07 10.92 -0.58
C ALA A 104 7.67 11.39 0.74
N SER A 105 7.62 10.54 1.78
CA SER A 105 8.32 10.77 3.03
C SER A 105 9.83 10.93 2.77
N PRO A 106 10.51 11.89 3.42
CA PRO A 106 11.98 12.00 3.32
C PRO A 106 12.72 10.76 3.85
N LEU A 107 12.03 9.88 4.59
CA LEU A 107 12.55 8.60 5.08
C LEU A 107 12.16 7.42 4.18
N GLY A 108 11.36 7.65 3.15
CA GLY A 108 10.99 6.64 2.17
C GLY A 108 12.18 6.22 1.30
N ALA A 109 12.21 4.96 0.87
CA ALA A 109 13.14 4.55 -0.16
C ALA A 109 12.73 5.19 -1.50
N CYS A 110 13.71 5.62 -2.31
CA CYS A 110 13.46 6.11 -3.67
C CYS A 110 13.08 4.93 -4.60
N VAL A 111 11.86 4.39 -4.40
CA VAL A 111 11.34 3.24 -5.15
C VAL A 111 10.20 3.71 -6.03
N ALA A 112 10.22 3.31 -7.29
CA ALA A 112 9.16 3.64 -8.24
C ALA A 112 7.81 3.01 -7.84
N ALA A 113 6.72 3.56 -8.38
CA ALA A 113 5.40 2.98 -8.33
C ALA A 113 5.40 1.53 -8.86
N SER A 114 4.52 0.70 -8.33
CA SER A 114 4.45 -0.71 -8.71
C SER A 114 3.69 -0.89 -10.02
N PRO A 115 4.28 -1.54 -11.04
CA PRO A 115 3.52 -1.92 -12.22
C PRO A 115 2.47 -2.97 -11.86
N VAL A 116 1.29 -2.85 -12.48
CA VAL A 116 0.18 -3.77 -12.27
C VAL A 116 -0.36 -4.29 -13.61
N THR A 117 -0.90 -5.49 -13.56
CA THR A 117 -1.63 -6.12 -14.68
C THR A 117 -3.05 -6.44 -14.23
N ALA A 118 -3.96 -6.73 -15.16
CA ALA A 118 -5.33 -7.09 -14.85
C ALA A 118 -5.37 -8.48 -14.17
N GLN A 119 -5.34 -8.48 -12.85
CA GLN A 119 -5.37 -9.67 -11.98
C GLN A 119 -5.68 -9.29 -10.53
N SER A 120 -5.92 -10.32 -9.71
CA SER A 120 -6.09 -10.16 -8.27
C SER A 120 -4.74 -10.13 -7.56
N TYR A 121 -4.55 -9.15 -6.68
CA TYR A 121 -3.41 -9.03 -5.79
C TYR A 121 -3.87 -9.25 -4.35
N PRO A 122 -3.47 -10.35 -3.69
CA PRO A 122 -3.77 -10.55 -2.29
C PRO A 122 -3.06 -9.50 -1.44
N ILE A 123 -3.80 -8.93 -0.48
CA ILE A 123 -3.29 -7.98 0.50
C ILE A 123 -3.25 -8.68 1.85
N THR A 124 -2.08 -8.66 2.49
CA THR A 124 -1.92 -9.06 3.89
C THR A 124 -1.72 -7.80 4.72
N VAL A 125 -2.50 -7.66 5.78
CA VAL A 125 -2.33 -6.60 6.78
C VAL A 125 -1.86 -7.27 8.07
N GLY A 126 -0.64 -6.97 8.47
CA GLY A 126 0.00 -7.55 9.65
C GLY A 126 -0.59 -7.01 10.95
N ALA A 127 -0.90 -7.88 11.86
CA ALA A 127 -1.33 -7.51 13.21
C ALA A 127 -0.17 -6.99 14.05
N GLY A 128 -0.46 -6.12 15.01
CA GLY A 128 0.49 -5.76 16.04
C GLY A 128 0.81 -6.95 16.96
N GLY A 129 2.01 -6.99 17.49
CA GLY A 129 2.41 -7.93 18.51
C GLY A 129 1.72 -7.64 19.86
N SER A 130 1.35 -8.67 20.59
CA SER A 130 0.81 -8.53 21.93
C SER A 130 1.87 -8.02 22.89
N GLY A 131 1.49 -7.08 23.76
CA GLY A 131 2.32 -6.74 24.91
C GLY A 131 2.38 -7.88 25.93
N ALA A 132 3.40 -7.88 26.75
CA ALA A 132 3.51 -8.78 27.89
C ALA A 132 2.34 -8.55 28.86
N SER A 133 1.80 -9.62 29.44
CA SER A 133 0.55 -9.58 30.23
C SER A 133 0.77 -9.53 31.74
N GLY A 134 1.99 -9.71 32.21
CA GLY A 134 2.31 -9.83 33.64
C GLY A 134 2.96 -8.60 34.25
N SER A 135 2.40 -8.08 35.33
CA SER A 135 3.01 -6.99 36.10
C SER A 135 4.14 -7.44 37.05
N ASN A 136 4.41 -8.74 37.19
CA ASN A 136 5.40 -9.29 38.10
C ASN A 136 6.24 -10.41 37.48
N ASN A 137 6.29 -10.52 36.17
CA ASN A 137 7.15 -11.48 35.48
C ASN A 137 8.23 -10.71 34.68
N PRO A 138 9.45 -10.58 35.29
CA PRO A 138 10.52 -9.77 34.72
C PRO A 138 11.02 -10.25 33.35
N ASN A 139 10.74 -11.51 33.03
CA ASN A 139 11.25 -12.15 31.80
C ASN A 139 10.22 -12.19 30.66
N GLU A 140 9.04 -11.56 30.84
CA GLU A 140 8.02 -11.63 29.82
C GLU A 140 8.28 -10.59 28.73
N THR A 141 8.64 -11.07 27.56
CA THR A 141 8.91 -10.25 26.37
C THR A 141 7.62 -9.91 25.62
N GLY A 142 7.61 -8.80 24.94
CA GLY A 142 6.56 -8.48 23.97
C GLY A 142 6.65 -9.38 22.74
N SER A 143 5.52 -9.65 22.10
CA SER A 143 5.50 -10.40 20.84
C SER A 143 5.91 -9.52 19.66
N VAL A 144 6.49 -10.14 18.62
CA VAL A 144 6.78 -9.47 17.36
C VAL A 144 5.48 -9.12 16.62
N GLY A 145 5.48 -8.03 15.87
CA GLY A 145 4.42 -7.70 14.92
C GLY A 145 4.48 -8.59 13.68
N SER A 146 3.41 -8.62 12.93
CA SER A 146 3.31 -9.40 11.69
C SER A 146 3.60 -8.53 10.46
N ASN A 147 4.07 -9.16 9.38
CA ASN A 147 4.34 -8.50 8.12
C ASN A 147 3.06 -8.07 7.43
N SER A 148 3.12 -6.92 6.72
CA SER A 148 2.14 -6.54 5.72
C SER A 148 2.71 -6.73 4.33
N VAL A 149 1.87 -7.20 3.38
CA VAL A 149 2.32 -7.55 2.03
C VAL A 149 1.35 -7.01 0.98
N PHE A 150 1.90 -6.37 -0.04
CA PHE A 150 1.24 -6.06 -1.30
C PHE A 150 2.11 -6.57 -2.45
N SER A 151 1.63 -7.57 -3.21
CA SER A 151 2.41 -8.20 -4.29
C SER A 151 3.77 -8.70 -3.78
N SER A 152 4.87 -8.24 -4.35
CA SER A 152 6.24 -8.57 -3.92
C SER A 152 6.76 -7.65 -2.81
N ILE A 153 5.98 -6.63 -2.42
CA ILE A 153 6.38 -5.61 -1.46
C ILE A 153 6.01 -6.09 -0.06
N THR A 154 7.00 -6.32 0.78
CA THR A 154 6.83 -6.75 2.16
C THR A 154 7.38 -5.70 3.11
N SER A 155 6.56 -5.23 4.04
CA SER A 155 6.97 -4.51 5.24
C SER A 155 7.06 -5.49 6.39
N ALA A 156 8.21 -5.51 7.10
CA ALA A 156 8.46 -6.43 8.21
C ALA A 156 7.78 -5.95 9.50
N GLY A 157 7.24 -6.89 10.26
CA GLY A 157 6.72 -6.60 11.60
C GLY A 157 7.79 -6.09 12.55
N GLY A 158 7.40 -5.25 13.50
CA GLY A 158 8.29 -4.73 14.54
C GLY A 158 8.70 -5.79 15.55
N GLY A 159 9.91 -5.69 16.07
CA GLY A 159 10.41 -6.56 17.14
C GLY A 159 9.65 -6.37 18.45
N GLY A 160 9.46 -7.42 19.22
CA GLY A 160 8.93 -7.34 20.58
C GLY A 160 9.92 -6.69 21.55
N GLY A 161 9.42 -6.04 22.58
CA GLY A 161 10.23 -5.49 23.67
C GLY A 161 10.92 -6.60 24.49
N GLY A 162 12.15 -6.36 24.91
CA GLY A 162 12.89 -7.24 25.82
C GLY A 162 12.42 -7.09 27.27
N GLY A 163 12.25 -8.21 27.98
CA GLY A 163 12.03 -8.20 29.42
C GLY A 163 13.30 -7.78 30.17
N ALA A 164 13.15 -7.37 31.43
CA ALA A 164 14.27 -7.12 32.30
C ALA A 164 14.92 -8.46 32.68
N GLU A 165 16.26 -8.61 32.56
CA GLU A 165 16.96 -9.75 33.15
C GLU A 165 16.99 -9.58 34.66
N PRO A 166 16.77 -10.67 35.45
CA PRO A 166 16.98 -10.61 36.90
C PRO A 166 18.42 -10.25 37.17
N PRO A 167 18.70 -9.43 38.22
CA PRO A 167 20.07 -9.14 38.62
C PRO A 167 20.75 -10.47 39.00
N GLY A 168 21.90 -10.76 38.36
CA GLY A 168 22.72 -11.94 38.63
C GLY A 168 23.34 -11.92 40.02
#